data_69a67dd56f80239e943d3989faa0f984
#
_entry.id   69a67dd56f80239e943d3989faa0f984
#
_cell.length_a   1.000
_cell.length_b   1.000
_cell.length_c   1.000
_cell.angle_alpha   90.00
_cell.angle_beta   90.00
_cell.angle_gamma   90.00
#
_symmetry.space_group_name_H-M   'P 1'
#
loop_
_entity.id
_entity.type
_entity.pdbx_description
1 polymer ?
#
loop_
_entity_poly.entity_id
_entity_poly.type
_entity_poly.pdbx_seq_one_letter_code
_entity_poly.pdbx_strand_id
1 'polypeptide(L)'
;MVNLDEISLAPDVVWIGVLPGQLCRSAEQVEARLEQVRQGGRSYSPEVLAERDGVVLFDPHVDPPAEIGELHQIAIVHDNQVQEIRDYPNRAAAEAAFEAMQW
;
A
#
# COMPACT_ATOMS: atom_id res chain seq x y z
N MET A 1 -17.85 -0.48 0.89
CA MET A 1 -16.55 -0.82 0.27
C MET A 1 -15.74 0.44 0.06
N VAL A 2 -14.46 0.39 0.33
CA VAL A 2 -13.57 1.55 0.11
C VAL A 2 -13.42 1.79 -1.39
N ASN A 3 -13.66 3.04 -1.81
CA ASN A 3 -13.43 3.44 -3.19
C ASN A 3 -12.05 4.08 -3.30
N LEU A 4 -11.12 3.40 -3.94
CA LEU A 4 -9.72 3.86 -4.05
C LEU A 4 -9.59 5.21 -4.75
N ASP A 5 -10.53 5.55 -5.64
CA ASP A 5 -10.51 6.83 -6.37
C ASP A 5 -10.88 8.01 -5.47
N GLU A 6 -11.56 7.76 -4.36
CA GLU A 6 -12.01 8.80 -3.42
C GLU A 6 -11.13 8.93 -2.18
N ILE A 7 -10.11 8.06 -2.06
CA ILE A 7 -9.23 8.06 -0.90
C ILE A 7 -8.06 9.00 -1.16
N SER A 8 -7.76 9.85 -0.17
CA SER A 8 -6.58 10.70 -0.17
C SER A 8 -5.56 10.20 0.85
N LEU A 9 -4.34 10.69 0.77
CA LEU A 9 -3.31 10.40 1.76
C LEU A 9 -3.45 11.35 2.94
N ALA A 10 -3.37 10.83 4.17
CA ALA A 10 -3.25 11.66 5.34
C ALA A 10 -1.93 12.44 5.29
N PRO A 11 -1.86 13.68 5.81
CA PRO A 11 -0.62 14.45 5.78
C PRO A 11 0.55 13.75 6.46
N ASP A 12 0.27 12.96 7.49
CA ASP A 12 1.24 12.20 8.27
C ASP A 12 1.25 10.70 7.95
N VAL A 13 0.81 10.34 6.75
CA VAL A 13 0.77 8.94 6.32
C VAL A 13 2.15 8.29 6.41
N VAL A 14 2.17 7.03 6.86
CA VAL A 14 3.38 6.23 6.96
C VAL A 14 3.33 5.10 5.95
N TRP A 15 4.39 4.95 5.16
CA TRP A 15 4.53 3.83 4.24
C TRP A 15 5.76 3.03 4.63
N ILE A 16 5.55 1.78 5.05
CA ILE A 16 6.60 0.87 5.49
C ILE A 16 6.89 -0.13 4.36
N GLY A 17 8.07 -0.02 3.76
CA GLY A 17 8.50 -0.95 2.72
C GLY A 17 9.08 -2.24 3.28
N VAL A 18 9.29 -3.22 2.41
CA VAL A 18 9.85 -4.53 2.76
C VAL A 18 11.33 -4.41 3.12
N LEU A 19 12.06 -3.55 2.41
CA LEU A 19 13.51 -3.41 2.58
C LEU A 19 13.84 -2.33 3.61
N PRO A 20 14.97 -2.45 4.33
CA PRO A 20 15.43 -1.40 5.25
C PRO A 20 15.57 -0.06 4.52
N GLY A 21 15.17 1.02 5.18
CA GLY A 21 15.24 2.35 4.62
C GLY A 21 14.08 2.75 3.70
N GLN A 22 13.17 1.83 3.41
CA GLN A 22 11.97 2.13 2.60
C GLN A 22 10.84 2.62 3.51
N LEU A 23 11.04 3.76 4.15
CA LEU A 23 10.06 4.34 5.05
C LEU A 23 9.73 5.77 4.61
N CYS A 24 8.45 6.02 4.34
CA CYS A 24 7.91 7.37 4.11
C CYS A 24 7.08 7.78 5.33
N ARG A 25 7.16 9.05 5.73
CA ARG A 25 6.47 9.56 6.92
C ARG A 25 5.58 10.76 6.64
N SER A 26 5.30 11.04 5.38
CA SER A 26 4.40 12.12 4.99
C SER A 26 3.79 11.85 3.64
N ALA A 27 2.66 12.49 3.34
CA ALA A 27 2.03 12.39 2.03
C ALA A 27 2.98 12.84 0.92
N GLU A 28 3.75 13.88 1.17
CA GLU A 28 4.72 14.39 0.21
C GLU A 28 5.78 13.33 -0.15
N GLN A 29 6.30 12.62 0.85
CA GLN A 29 7.27 11.54 0.62
C GLN A 29 6.66 10.37 -0.14
N VAL A 30 5.41 9.99 0.20
CA VAL A 30 4.71 8.91 -0.49
C VAL A 30 4.49 9.28 -1.96
N GLU A 31 4.03 10.49 -2.23
CA GLU A 31 3.79 10.94 -3.60
C GLU A 31 5.08 11.00 -4.41
N ALA A 32 6.18 11.46 -3.81
CA ALA A 32 7.48 11.49 -4.45
C ALA A 32 7.94 10.08 -4.83
N ARG A 33 7.73 9.09 -3.94
CA ARG A 33 8.07 7.70 -4.23
C ARG A 33 7.23 7.10 -5.35
N LEU A 34 5.93 7.37 -5.36
CA LEU A 34 5.05 6.92 -6.44
C LEU A 34 5.46 7.53 -7.79
N GLU A 35 5.86 8.79 -7.78
CA GLU A 35 6.35 9.45 -8.98
C GLU A 35 7.64 8.82 -9.50
N GLN A 36 8.57 8.45 -8.60
CA GLN A 36 9.77 7.73 -8.99
C GLN A 36 9.45 6.39 -9.66
N VAL A 37 8.46 5.67 -9.15
CA VAL A 37 8.00 4.41 -9.73
C VAL A 37 7.49 4.63 -11.15
N ARG A 38 6.69 5.67 -11.36
CA ARG A 38 6.17 6.01 -12.69
C ARG A 38 7.28 6.42 -13.66
N GLN A 39 8.23 7.23 -13.20
CA GLN A 39 9.38 7.65 -14.00
C GLN A 39 10.26 6.47 -14.40
N GLY A 40 10.30 5.42 -13.58
CA GLY A 40 10.98 4.17 -13.89
C GLY A 40 10.23 3.27 -14.87
N GLY A 41 9.11 3.73 -15.42
CA GLY A 41 8.33 2.98 -16.39
C GLY A 41 7.36 1.96 -15.81
N ARG A 42 7.14 2.00 -14.49
CA ARG A 42 6.19 1.10 -13.82
C ARG A 42 4.82 1.76 -13.68
N SER A 43 3.79 0.94 -13.77
CA SER A 43 2.41 1.38 -13.55
C SER A 43 1.79 0.67 -12.36
N TYR A 44 0.81 1.31 -11.75
CA TYR A 44 0.00 0.76 -10.66
C TYR A 44 -1.44 0.56 -11.12
N SER A 45 -2.00 -0.61 -10.82
CA SER A 45 -3.42 -0.92 -11.04
C SER A 45 -3.95 -1.66 -9.81
N PRO A 46 -4.16 -0.98 -8.68
CA PRO A 46 -4.49 -1.67 -7.44
C PRO A 46 -5.84 -2.38 -7.50
N GLU A 47 -5.87 -3.60 -6.98
CA GLU A 47 -7.07 -4.43 -6.85
C GLU A 47 -7.30 -4.77 -5.40
N VAL A 48 -8.46 -4.40 -4.86
CA VAL A 48 -8.83 -4.74 -3.48
C VAL A 48 -9.16 -6.23 -3.40
N LEU A 49 -8.45 -6.94 -2.53
CA LEU A 49 -8.66 -8.38 -2.30
C LEU A 49 -9.55 -8.64 -1.09
N ALA A 50 -9.45 -7.80 -0.06
CA ALA A 50 -10.23 -7.93 1.16
C ALA A 50 -10.26 -6.58 1.90
N GLU A 51 -11.31 -6.37 2.68
CA GLU A 51 -11.47 -5.17 3.50
C GLU A 51 -12.16 -5.54 4.81
N ARG A 52 -11.69 -4.97 5.91
CA ARG A 52 -12.29 -5.15 7.23
C ARG A 52 -12.01 -3.92 8.09
N ASP A 53 -13.07 -3.19 8.47
CA ASP A 53 -13.00 -2.06 9.39
C ASP A 53 -11.91 -1.03 9.05
N GLY A 54 -11.82 -0.66 7.77
CA GLY A 54 -10.85 0.33 7.31
C GLY A 54 -9.47 -0.24 7.02
N VAL A 55 -9.26 -1.55 7.18
CA VAL A 55 -8.03 -2.21 6.76
C VAL A 55 -8.27 -2.85 5.40
N VAL A 56 -7.46 -2.48 4.42
CA VAL A 56 -7.64 -2.92 3.04
C VAL A 56 -6.41 -3.71 2.59
N LEU A 57 -6.62 -4.97 2.24
CA LEU A 57 -5.60 -5.80 1.60
C LEU A 57 -5.76 -5.67 0.10
N PHE A 58 -4.68 -5.29 -0.60
CA PHE A 58 -4.75 -5.10 -2.04
C PHE A 58 -3.48 -5.54 -2.75
N ASP A 59 -3.67 -5.89 -4.03
CA ASP A 59 -2.57 -6.16 -4.95
C ASP A 59 -2.34 -4.89 -5.77
N PRO A 60 -1.17 -4.25 -5.69
CA PRO A 60 -0.91 -3.02 -6.44
C PRO A 60 -0.74 -3.26 -7.95
N HIS A 61 -0.61 -4.52 -8.39
CA HIS A 61 -0.41 -4.87 -9.81
C HIS A 61 0.63 -3.99 -10.49
N VAL A 62 1.83 -3.99 -9.91
CA VAL A 62 2.95 -3.22 -10.47
C VAL A 62 3.44 -3.88 -11.76
N ASP A 63 3.49 -3.13 -12.85
CA ASP A 63 3.92 -3.63 -14.16
C ASP A 63 4.96 -2.68 -14.76
N PRO A 64 6.18 -3.11 -15.05
CA PRO A 64 6.73 -4.46 -14.79
C PRO A 64 6.84 -4.77 -13.30
N PRO A 65 6.89 -6.05 -12.90
CA PRO A 65 6.93 -6.43 -11.48
C PRO A 65 8.10 -5.79 -10.74
N ALA A 66 7.88 -5.48 -9.45
CA ALA A 66 8.94 -5.00 -8.58
C ALA A 66 10.00 -6.09 -8.40
N GLU A 67 11.22 -5.69 -7.98
CA GLU A 67 12.33 -6.63 -7.77
C GLU A 67 11.99 -7.73 -6.77
N ILE A 68 11.14 -7.44 -5.80
CA ILE A 68 10.69 -8.41 -4.81
C ILE A 68 9.57 -9.33 -5.32
N GLY A 69 9.13 -9.18 -6.58
CA GLY A 69 8.13 -10.04 -7.20
C GLY A 69 6.70 -9.73 -6.78
N GLU A 70 6.08 -10.64 -6.04
CA GLU A 70 4.64 -10.61 -5.72
C GLU A 70 4.26 -9.61 -4.63
N LEU A 71 4.71 -8.37 -4.74
CA LEU A 71 4.38 -7.33 -3.77
C LEU A 71 2.87 -7.25 -3.52
N HIS A 72 2.49 -7.32 -2.25
CA HIS A 72 1.12 -7.05 -1.79
C HIS A 72 1.18 -6.00 -0.71
N GLN A 73 0.08 -5.27 -0.53
CA GLN A 73 0.05 -4.14 0.39
C GLN A 73 -1.20 -4.18 1.26
N ILE A 74 -1.06 -3.66 2.47
CA ILE A 74 -2.19 -3.38 3.37
C ILE A 74 -2.21 -1.88 3.63
N ALA A 75 -3.36 -1.26 3.43
CA ALA A 75 -3.59 0.14 3.76
C ALA A 75 -4.53 0.24 4.95
N ILE A 76 -4.23 1.14 5.87
CA ILE A 76 -5.12 1.47 6.98
C ILE A 76 -5.75 2.81 6.64
N VAL A 77 -7.09 2.82 6.53
CA VAL A 77 -7.88 3.98 6.10
C VAL A 77 -8.77 4.45 7.24
N HIS A 78 -8.78 5.75 7.48
CA HIS A 78 -9.64 6.38 8.47
C HIS A 78 -10.11 7.73 7.92
N ASP A 79 -11.41 8.02 8.00
CA ASP A 79 -12.01 9.26 7.47
C ASP A 79 -11.65 9.53 6.00
N ASN A 80 -11.71 8.48 5.16
CA ASN A 80 -11.34 8.53 3.75
C ASN A 80 -9.89 8.94 3.49
N GLN A 81 -9.02 8.80 4.48
CA GLN A 81 -7.58 9.07 4.33
C GLN A 81 -6.77 7.84 4.67
N VAL A 82 -5.77 7.55 3.84
CA VAL A 82 -4.80 6.50 4.11
C VAL A 82 -3.86 6.97 5.21
N GLN A 83 -3.86 6.28 6.35
CA GLN A 83 -3.02 6.60 7.50
C GLN A 83 -1.71 5.81 7.45
N GLU A 84 -1.74 4.61 6.91
CA GLU A 84 -0.58 3.73 6.85
C GLU A 84 -0.66 2.80 5.66
N ILE A 85 0.48 2.54 5.03
CA ILE A 85 0.63 1.53 3.98
C ILE A 85 1.77 0.61 4.42
N ARG A 86 1.54 -0.71 4.35
CA ARG A 86 2.57 -1.71 4.65
C ARG A 86 2.77 -2.61 3.45
N ASP A 87 4.02 -2.79 3.04
CA ASP A 87 4.40 -3.67 1.96
C ASP A 87 4.74 -5.06 2.48
N TYR A 88 4.33 -6.08 1.74
CA TYR A 88 4.64 -7.47 2.04
C TYR A 88 5.25 -8.15 0.81
N PRO A 89 6.22 -9.05 1.00
CA PRO A 89 6.96 -9.64 -0.13
C PRO A 89 6.15 -10.63 -0.95
N ASN A 90 5.01 -11.11 -0.44
CA ASN A 90 4.15 -12.03 -1.15
C ASN A 90 2.75 -12.01 -0.57
N ARG A 91 1.81 -12.64 -1.28
CA ARG A 91 0.41 -12.68 -0.88
C ARG A 91 0.21 -13.40 0.47
N ALA A 92 0.90 -14.51 0.69
CA ALA A 92 0.75 -15.28 1.92
C ALA A 92 1.13 -14.45 3.16
N ALA A 93 2.23 -13.69 3.10
CA ALA A 93 2.65 -12.81 4.18
C ALA A 93 1.61 -11.70 4.42
N ALA A 94 1.07 -11.10 3.36
CA ALA A 94 0.07 -10.06 3.46
C ALA A 94 -1.24 -10.61 4.05
N GLU A 95 -1.68 -11.77 3.62
CA GLU A 95 -2.89 -12.41 4.16
C GLU A 95 -2.74 -12.75 5.63
N ALA A 96 -1.58 -13.28 6.04
CA ALA A 96 -1.32 -13.59 7.44
C ALA A 96 -1.34 -12.33 8.30
N ALA A 97 -0.75 -11.23 7.82
CA ALA A 97 -0.76 -9.95 8.52
C ALA A 97 -2.18 -9.39 8.62
N PHE A 98 -2.96 -9.48 7.54
CA PHE A 98 -4.36 -9.02 7.51
C PHE A 98 -5.21 -9.77 8.56
N GLU A 99 -5.05 -11.09 8.63
CA GLU A 99 -5.76 -11.89 9.62
C GLU A 99 -5.33 -11.57 11.05
N ALA A 100 -4.04 -11.25 11.26
CA ALA A 100 -3.53 -10.87 12.57
C ALA A 100 -4.02 -9.49 13.02
N MET A 101 -4.46 -8.64 12.11
CA MET A 101 -5.02 -7.32 12.40
C MET A 101 -6.50 -7.40 12.76
N GLN A 102 -6.89 -8.38 13.55
CA GLN A 102 -8.26 -8.52 14.02
C GLN A 102 -8.46 -7.75 15.33
N TRP A 103 -9.56 -7.05 15.39
CA TRP A 103 -9.98 -6.25 16.55
C TRP A 103 -11.45 -6.48 16.88
#